data_e31e5041cd9dfda167be34fa5e5fa3a8
#
_entry.id   e31e5041cd9dfda167be34fa5e5fa3a8
#
_cell.length_a   1.000
_cell.length_b   1.000
_cell.length_c   1.000
_cell.angle_alpha   90.00
_cell.angle_beta   90.00
_cell.angle_gamma   90.00
#
_symmetry.space_group_name_H-M   'P 1'
#
loop_
_entity.id
_entity.type
_entity.pdbx_description
1 polymer ?
#
loop_
_entity_poly.entity_id
_entity_poly.type
_entity_poly.pdbx_seq_one_letter_code
_entity_poly.pdbx_strand_id
1 'polypeptide(L)'
;MKPYKWNYDYSKTLWMKMYLAEPDFPNHRSKVFITFAEALDIIKTVDNLTLGIPKIIYLVGWQGLGHDDCYPEMEQVNEALKRPEDKTARDSLWWLFEEAKKYHTVVSFHVNQSDAYTATPCFPELVKADAVVKNAKGIPTPIEVFNGRDGYKVSYKGYFESGLFQKNWNRFCDLMPVREAGTVHIDNFCIAQSLNPYTSVEDEDAARNHMLDYIQSCGIDVTTE
;
A
#
# COMPACT_ATOMS: atom_id res chain seq x y z
N MET A 1 8.80 23.63 -14.18
CA MET A 1 8.26 22.29 -14.04
C MET A 1 7.07 22.16 -14.98
N LYS A 2 6.99 21.12 -15.83
CA LYS A 2 5.77 20.88 -16.62
C LYS A 2 4.68 20.39 -15.65
N PRO A 3 3.41 20.81 -15.82
CA PRO A 3 2.34 20.29 -14.97
C PRO A 3 2.26 18.77 -15.11
N TYR A 4 2.09 18.06 -13.97
CA TYR A 4 1.89 16.63 -13.96
C TYR A 4 0.58 16.30 -14.70
N LYS A 5 0.61 15.30 -15.56
CA LYS A 5 -0.57 14.84 -16.28
C LYS A 5 -1.18 13.65 -15.53
N TRP A 6 -2.27 13.90 -14.84
CA TRP A 6 -3.04 12.89 -14.14
C TRP A 6 -3.69 11.88 -15.09
N ASN A 7 -3.76 10.63 -14.70
CA ASN A 7 -4.47 9.57 -15.41
C ASN A 7 -5.99 9.73 -15.26
N TYR A 8 -6.43 10.31 -14.16
CA TYR A 8 -7.85 10.49 -13.82
C TYR A 8 -8.20 11.95 -13.57
N ASP A 9 -9.44 12.32 -13.89
CA ASP A 9 -10.04 13.57 -13.43
C ASP A 9 -10.65 13.32 -12.01
N TYR A 10 -9.84 13.48 -10.98
CA TYR A 10 -10.26 13.26 -9.60
C TYR A 10 -11.39 14.19 -9.13
N SER A 11 -11.66 15.29 -9.85
CA SER A 11 -12.79 16.18 -9.57
C SER A 11 -14.13 15.60 -10.02
N LYS A 12 -14.11 14.58 -10.90
CA LYS A 12 -15.29 13.90 -11.47
C LYS A 12 -15.33 12.41 -11.17
N THR A 13 -14.39 11.90 -10.39
CA THR A 13 -14.27 10.49 -10.05
C THR A 13 -14.58 10.31 -8.57
N LEU A 14 -15.55 9.47 -8.24
CA LEU A 14 -15.78 9.05 -6.86
C LEU A 14 -14.66 8.10 -6.45
N TRP A 15 -13.89 8.45 -5.44
CA TRP A 15 -12.89 7.55 -4.89
C TRP A 15 -13.23 7.17 -3.45
N MET A 16 -12.98 5.92 -3.10
CA MET A 16 -13.34 5.33 -1.81
C MET A 16 -12.24 4.37 -1.35
N LYS A 17 -12.12 4.20 -0.03
CA LYS A 17 -11.40 3.09 0.58
C LYS A 17 -12.39 1.98 0.91
N MET A 18 -12.02 0.72 0.62
CA MET A 18 -12.78 -0.46 1.01
C MET A 18 -11.95 -1.29 1.99
N TYR A 19 -12.40 -1.36 3.23
CA TYR A 19 -11.70 -2.05 4.32
C TYR A 19 -12.04 -3.54 4.30
N LEU A 20 -11.09 -4.38 3.88
CA LEU A 20 -11.30 -5.81 3.65
C LEU A 20 -11.02 -6.66 4.88
N ALA A 21 -9.89 -6.42 5.54
CA ALA A 21 -9.45 -7.24 6.65
C ALA A 21 -8.47 -6.51 7.57
N GLU A 22 -8.38 -6.99 8.81
CA GLU A 22 -7.36 -6.62 9.78
C GLU A 22 -6.75 -7.88 10.43
N PRO A 23 -5.51 -7.82 10.96
CA PRO A 23 -4.94 -8.91 11.72
C PRO A 23 -5.71 -9.17 13.03
N ASP A 24 -5.94 -10.44 13.35
CA ASP A 24 -6.46 -10.90 14.64
C ASP A 24 -5.30 -11.49 15.46
N PHE A 25 -4.72 -10.67 16.33
CA PHE A 25 -3.71 -11.11 17.27
C PHE A 25 -4.35 -11.34 18.66
N PRO A 26 -3.96 -12.39 19.37
CA PRO A 26 -2.82 -13.29 19.17
C PRO A 26 -3.06 -14.51 18.26
N ASN A 27 -4.20 -14.61 17.58
CA ASN A 27 -4.58 -15.83 16.85
C ASN A 27 -3.84 -16.01 15.52
N HIS A 28 -3.00 -15.08 15.10
CA HIS A 28 -2.22 -15.10 13.86
C HIS A 28 -3.06 -15.43 12.62
N ARG A 29 -4.24 -14.84 12.54
CA ARG A 29 -5.17 -15.00 11.41
C ARG A 29 -5.72 -13.66 10.96
N SER A 30 -6.33 -13.67 9.80
CA SER A 30 -7.05 -12.52 9.26
C SER A 30 -8.47 -12.47 9.84
N LYS A 31 -8.89 -11.30 10.31
CA LYS A 31 -10.29 -10.97 10.58
C LYS A 31 -10.86 -10.29 9.34
N VAL A 32 -11.59 -11.06 8.55
CA VAL A 32 -12.17 -10.61 7.29
C VAL A 32 -13.50 -9.91 7.54
N PHE A 33 -13.68 -8.74 6.93
CA PHE A 33 -14.95 -7.99 6.91
C PHE A 33 -15.63 -8.11 5.53
N ILE A 34 -14.83 -8.12 4.45
CA ILE A 34 -15.29 -8.14 3.06
C ILE A 34 -14.31 -9.01 2.28
N THR A 35 -14.78 -10.09 1.66
CA THR A 35 -14.04 -10.91 0.71
C THR A 35 -13.99 -10.25 -0.66
N PHE A 36 -13.14 -10.72 -1.58
CA PHE A 36 -13.12 -10.19 -2.96
C PHE A 36 -14.44 -10.41 -3.71
N ALA A 37 -15.20 -11.47 -3.41
CA ALA A 37 -16.52 -11.68 -3.99
C ALA A 37 -17.53 -10.64 -3.48
N GLU A 38 -17.58 -10.41 -2.17
CA GLU A 38 -18.45 -9.40 -1.55
C GLU A 38 -18.07 -7.98 -1.98
N ALA A 39 -16.76 -7.73 -2.19
CA ALA A 39 -16.28 -6.45 -2.73
C ALA A 39 -16.89 -6.15 -4.10
N LEU A 40 -16.99 -7.14 -5.00
CA LEU A 40 -17.64 -6.96 -6.29
C LEU A 40 -19.14 -6.65 -6.14
N ASP A 41 -19.83 -7.29 -5.19
CA ASP A 41 -21.27 -7.01 -4.97
C ASP A 41 -21.51 -5.61 -4.42
N ILE A 42 -20.61 -5.11 -3.56
CA ILE A 42 -20.62 -3.72 -3.11
C ILE A 42 -20.37 -2.78 -4.31
N ILE A 43 -19.40 -3.08 -5.17
CA ILE A 43 -19.10 -2.30 -6.39
C ILE A 43 -20.35 -2.18 -7.27
N LYS A 44 -21.03 -3.28 -7.55
CA LYS A 44 -22.30 -3.29 -8.33
C LYS A 44 -23.37 -2.41 -7.70
N THR A 45 -23.52 -2.51 -6.37
CA THR A 45 -24.49 -1.71 -5.62
C THR A 45 -24.17 -0.23 -5.72
N VAL A 46 -22.92 0.16 -5.51
CA VAL A 46 -22.49 1.56 -5.62
C VAL A 46 -22.63 2.07 -7.06
N ASP A 47 -22.35 1.25 -8.06
CA ASP A 47 -22.51 1.63 -9.46
C ASP A 47 -23.97 1.95 -9.79
N ASN A 48 -24.90 1.11 -9.34
CA ASN A 48 -26.33 1.36 -9.48
C ASN A 48 -26.78 2.64 -8.76
N LEU A 49 -26.33 2.86 -7.53
CA LEU A 49 -26.68 4.05 -6.74
C LEU A 49 -26.14 5.34 -7.34
N THR A 50 -25.00 5.27 -8.00
CA THR A 50 -24.31 6.43 -8.60
C THR A 50 -24.59 6.60 -10.09
N LEU A 51 -25.47 5.75 -10.66
CA LEU A 51 -25.84 5.76 -12.08
C LEU A 51 -24.61 5.66 -13.01
N GLY A 52 -23.63 4.86 -12.63
CA GLY A 52 -22.46 4.57 -13.46
C GLY A 52 -21.41 5.68 -13.52
N ILE A 53 -21.32 6.59 -12.54
CA ILE A 53 -20.20 7.56 -12.52
C ILE A 53 -18.86 6.83 -12.38
N PRO A 54 -17.76 7.38 -12.94
CA PRO A 54 -16.43 6.81 -12.76
C PRO A 54 -16.05 6.70 -11.28
N LYS A 55 -15.47 5.56 -10.89
CA LYS A 55 -15.08 5.27 -9.51
C LYS A 55 -13.68 4.69 -9.41
N ILE A 56 -13.00 5.00 -8.31
CA ILE A 56 -11.76 4.35 -7.89
C ILE A 56 -11.99 3.79 -6.50
N ILE A 57 -11.66 2.51 -6.29
CA ILE A 57 -11.72 1.86 -4.98
C ILE A 57 -10.33 1.41 -4.58
N TYR A 58 -9.81 1.97 -3.49
CA TYR A 58 -8.56 1.56 -2.89
C TYR A 58 -8.82 0.48 -1.85
N LEU A 59 -8.27 -0.71 -2.07
CA LEU A 59 -8.43 -1.85 -1.16
C LEU A 59 -7.51 -1.69 0.05
N VAL A 60 -8.07 -1.71 1.25
CA VAL A 60 -7.35 -1.65 2.53
C VAL A 60 -7.32 -3.03 3.15
N GLY A 61 -6.16 -3.50 3.61
CA GLY A 61 -6.02 -4.83 4.21
C GLY A 61 -6.06 -5.98 3.21
N TRP A 62 -5.70 -5.70 1.96
CA TRP A 62 -5.65 -6.68 0.86
C TRP A 62 -4.44 -7.63 0.96
N GLN A 63 -3.41 -7.29 1.74
CA GLN A 63 -2.15 -8.02 1.86
C GLN A 63 -1.94 -8.63 3.25
N GLY A 64 -1.05 -9.63 3.34
CA GLY A 64 -0.67 -10.29 4.59
C GLY A 64 -1.88 -10.87 5.34
N LEU A 65 -2.04 -10.50 6.60
CA LEU A 65 -3.22 -10.82 7.41
C LEU A 65 -4.26 -9.68 7.43
N GLY A 66 -4.00 -8.57 6.74
CA GLY A 66 -4.88 -7.42 6.70
C GLY A 66 -4.15 -6.09 6.85
N HIS A 67 -4.91 -5.04 7.19
CA HIS A 67 -4.38 -3.69 7.38
C HIS A 67 -3.35 -3.65 8.51
N ASP A 68 -2.24 -2.94 8.28
CA ASP A 68 -1.13 -2.78 9.23
C ASP A 68 -0.48 -4.09 9.69
N ASP A 69 -0.32 -5.06 8.78
CA ASP A 69 0.34 -6.33 9.09
C ASP A 69 1.79 -6.41 8.61
N CYS A 70 2.05 -6.18 7.34
CA CYS A 70 3.34 -6.50 6.72
C CYS A 70 3.96 -5.35 5.91
N TYR A 71 3.65 -4.11 6.20
CA TYR A 71 4.28 -2.98 5.51
C TYR A 71 5.80 -2.92 5.74
N PRO A 72 6.55 -2.44 4.75
CA PRO A 72 6.14 -1.96 3.43
C PRO A 72 6.11 -3.06 2.35
N GLU A 73 5.98 -4.35 2.71
CA GLU A 73 5.90 -5.45 1.75
C GLU A 73 4.52 -5.47 1.06
N MET A 74 4.53 -5.70 -0.28
CA MET A 74 3.34 -5.64 -1.13
C MET A 74 3.23 -6.86 -2.07
N GLU A 75 3.82 -8.01 -1.68
CA GLU A 75 3.89 -9.18 -2.56
C GLU A 75 2.82 -10.24 -2.26
N GLN A 76 2.35 -10.30 -1.01
CA GLN A 76 1.47 -11.36 -0.53
C GLN A 76 0.03 -10.85 -0.44
N VAL A 77 -0.85 -11.37 -1.29
CA VAL A 77 -2.28 -11.13 -1.16
C VAL A 77 -2.82 -11.94 0.03
N ASN A 78 -3.74 -11.37 0.79
CA ASN A 78 -4.36 -12.02 1.93
C ASN A 78 -5.21 -13.23 1.50
N GLU A 79 -4.75 -14.43 1.83
CA GLU A 79 -5.39 -15.70 1.43
C GLU A 79 -6.81 -15.87 1.99
N ALA A 80 -7.14 -15.19 3.08
CA ALA A 80 -8.48 -15.23 3.67
C ALA A 80 -9.55 -14.50 2.82
N LEU A 81 -9.12 -13.69 1.84
CA LEU A 81 -10.03 -12.96 0.94
C LEU A 81 -10.39 -13.75 -0.32
N LYS A 82 -9.77 -14.93 -0.49
CA LYS A 82 -9.87 -15.76 -1.70
C LYS A 82 -11.29 -16.27 -1.94
N ARG A 83 -11.71 -16.29 -3.21
CA ARG A 83 -12.92 -16.98 -3.66
C ARG A 83 -12.69 -18.51 -3.67
N PRO A 84 -13.71 -19.30 -3.37
CA PRO A 84 -13.59 -20.77 -3.34
C PRO A 84 -13.12 -21.40 -4.66
N GLU A 85 -13.50 -20.82 -5.79
CA GLU A 85 -13.21 -21.32 -7.14
C GLU A 85 -11.79 -21.02 -7.63
N ASP A 86 -11.07 -20.08 -6.98
CA ASP A 86 -9.74 -19.67 -7.40
C ASP A 86 -8.64 -20.49 -6.69
N LYS A 87 -7.49 -20.61 -7.32
CA LYS A 87 -6.35 -21.33 -6.74
C LYS A 87 -5.69 -20.51 -5.64
N THR A 88 -5.49 -19.20 -5.88
CA THR A 88 -4.81 -18.28 -4.98
C THR A 88 -5.65 -17.02 -4.76
N ALA A 89 -5.39 -16.30 -3.65
CA ALA A 89 -6.03 -15.02 -3.43
C ALA A 89 -5.63 -13.98 -4.48
N ARG A 90 -4.44 -14.13 -5.09
CA ARG A 90 -4.02 -13.28 -6.20
C ARG A 90 -4.90 -13.47 -7.43
N ASP A 91 -5.30 -14.70 -7.73
CA ASP A 91 -6.25 -14.98 -8.84
C ASP A 91 -7.58 -14.27 -8.58
N SER A 92 -8.07 -14.31 -7.32
CA SER A 92 -9.30 -13.62 -6.92
C SER A 92 -9.17 -12.09 -7.01
N LEU A 93 -8.02 -11.55 -6.66
CA LEU A 93 -7.74 -10.11 -6.80
C LEU A 93 -7.74 -9.67 -8.27
N TRP A 94 -7.07 -10.42 -9.15
CA TRP A 94 -7.09 -10.16 -10.58
C TRP A 94 -8.49 -10.28 -11.17
N TRP A 95 -9.26 -11.28 -10.73
CA TRP A 95 -10.66 -11.39 -11.09
C TRP A 95 -11.48 -10.17 -10.68
N LEU A 96 -11.35 -9.71 -9.42
CA LEU A 96 -12.04 -8.52 -8.94
C LEU A 96 -11.67 -7.28 -9.76
N PHE A 97 -10.39 -7.13 -10.07
CA PHE A 97 -9.86 -6.05 -10.88
C PHE A 97 -10.53 -6.01 -12.27
N GLU A 98 -10.64 -7.15 -12.95
CA GLU A 98 -11.27 -7.24 -14.27
C GLU A 98 -12.80 -7.07 -14.21
N GLU A 99 -13.47 -7.69 -13.25
CA GLU A 99 -14.92 -7.61 -13.14
C GLU A 99 -15.41 -6.19 -12.77
N ALA A 100 -14.67 -5.48 -11.93
CA ALA A 100 -15.01 -4.12 -11.50
C ALA A 100 -15.10 -3.13 -12.66
N LYS A 101 -14.32 -3.31 -13.73
CA LYS A 101 -14.34 -2.46 -14.93
C LYS A 101 -15.71 -2.40 -15.59
N LYS A 102 -16.48 -3.50 -15.51
CA LYS A 102 -17.85 -3.58 -16.04
C LYS A 102 -18.83 -2.63 -15.32
N TYR A 103 -18.43 -2.13 -14.16
CA TYR A 103 -19.20 -1.26 -13.27
C TYR A 103 -18.52 0.11 -13.10
N HIS A 104 -17.86 0.62 -14.15
CA HIS A 104 -17.20 1.92 -14.18
C HIS A 104 -16.24 2.14 -12.99
N THR A 105 -15.63 1.06 -12.50
CA THR A 105 -14.81 1.06 -11.29
C THR A 105 -13.39 0.58 -11.59
N VAL A 106 -12.43 1.39 -11.22
CA VAL A 106 -11.03 1.00 -11.11
C VAL A 106 -10.79 0.51 -9.69
N VAL A 107 -10.30 -0.71 -9.55
CA VAL A 107 -9.79 -1.24 -8.28
C VAL A 107 -8.32 -0.93 -8.20
N SER A 108 -7.84 -0.46 -7.06
CA SER A 108 -6.45 -0.22 -6.79
C SER A 108 -6.11 -0.48 -5.33
N PHE A 109 -4.99 0.02 -4.85
CA PHE A 109 -4.39 -0.40 -3.60
C PHE A 109 -4.21 0.78 -2.65
N HIS A 110 -4.56 0.54 -1.39
CA HIS A 110 -4.08 1.31 -0.27
C HIS A 110 -2.79 0.63 0.21
N VAL A 111 -1.71 1.38 0.27
CA VAL A 111 -0.39 0.93 0.71
C VAL A 111 0.19 1.90 1.72
N ASN A 112 1.10 1.44 2.55
CA ASN A 112 1.82 2.29 3.49
C ASN A 112 3.33 2.15 3.23
N GLN A 113 4.01 3.26 3.13
CA GLN A 113 5.46 3.36 2.88
C GLN A 113 6.20 4.02 4.05
N SER A 114 5.49 4.46 5.08
CA SER A 114 6.05 5.12 6.27
C SER A 114 6.28 4.18 7.44
N ASP A 115 5.60 3.02 7.45
CA ASP A 115 5.64 2.08 8.55
C ASP A 115 6.31 0.76 8.14
N ALA A 116 7.01 0.15 9.10
CA ALA A 116 7.63 -1.15 8.93
C ALA A 116 7.36 -2.04 10.15
N TYR A 117 7.12 -3.33 9.91
CA TYR A 117 6.85 -4.30 10.97
C TYR A 117 7.86 -5.43 10.94
N THR A 118 8.25 -5.95 12.13
CA THR A 118 9.23 -7.04 12.22
C THR A 118 8.76 -8.35 11.57
N ALA A 119 7.46 -8.53 11.38
CA ALA A 119 6.89 -9.65 10.65
C ALA A 119 7.07 -9.57 9.13
N THR A 120 7.42 -8.40 8.62
CA THR A 120 7.68 -8.18 7.20
C THR A 120 8.91 -8.95 6.75
N PRO A 121 8.86 -9.80 5.73
CA PRO A 121 10.03 -10.56 5.23
C PRO A 121 11.24 -9.68 4.88
N CYS A 122 11.00 -8.47 4.37
CA CYS A 122 12.07 -7.52 4.02
C CYS A 122 12.61 -6.71 5.21
N PHE A 123 12.09 -6.85 6.44
CA PHE A 123 12.53 -6.05 7.59
C PHE A 123 14.04 -6.11 7.87
N PRO A 124 14.71 -7.28 7.80
CA PRO A 124 16.16 -7.35 7.98
C PRO A 124 16.94 -6.57 6.90
N GLU A 125 16.45 -6.55 5.65
CA GLU A 125 17.06 -5.77 4.56
C GLU A 125 16.87 -4.26 4.81
N LEU A 126 15.69 -3.84 5.29
CA LEU A 126 15.44 -2.45 5.66
C LEU A 126 16.39 -1.97 6.77
N VAL A 127 16.56 -2.77 7.82
CA VAL A 127 17.49 -2.44 8.93
C VAL A 127 18.93 -2.32 8.45
N LYS A 128 19.38 -3.24 7.58
CA LYS A 128 20.73 -3.25 7.01
C LYS A 128 20.98 -2.04 6.08
N ALA A 129 19.96 -1.57 5.41
CA ALA A 129 20.01 -0.44 4.49
C ALA A 129 19.79 0.92 5.16
N ASP A 130 19.75 0.98 6.49
CA ASP A 130 19.38 2.18 7.25
C ASP A 130 18.00 2.76 6.85
N ALA A 131 17.14 1.92 6.31
CA ALA A 131 15.79 2.27 5.88
C ALA A 131 14.74 2.19 7.01
N VAL A 132 15.16 1.91 8.24
CA VAL A 132 14.34 2.00 9.45
C VAL A 132 14.93 3.06 10.36
N VAL A 133 14.07 3.92 10.90
CA VAL A 133 14.48 4.96 11.85
C VAL A 133 15.17 4.36 13.07
N LYS A 134 16.34 4.89 13.41
CA LYS A 134 17.19 4.42 14.51
C LYS A 134 17.44 5.52 15.54
N ASN A 135 17.60 5.13 16.79
CA ASN A 135 18.00 6.02 17.88
C ASN A 135 19.49 6.40 17.79
N ALA A 136 19.97 7.24 18.72
CA ALA A 136 21.38 7.68 18.75
C ALA A 136 22.40 6.55 18.91
N LYS A 137 21.98 5.34 19.35
CA LYS A 137 22.83 4.16 19.44
C LYS A 137 22.81 3.32 18.15
N GLY A 138 22.10 3.74 17.10
CA GLY A 138 21.94 3.00 15.86
C GLY A 138 21.00 1.78 15.97
N ILE A 139 20.12 1.76 16.95
CA ILE A 139 19.18 0.66 17.18
C ILE A 139 17.81 1.07 16.66
N PRO A 140 17.15 0.27 15.78
CA PRO A 140 15.76 0.48 15.41
C PRO A 140 14.89 0.61 16.66
N THR A 141 14.05 1.62 16.71
CA THR A 141 13.20 1.89 17.88
C THR A 141 11.75 1.91 17.43
N PRO A 142 10.88 1.07 18.02
CA PRO A 142 9.45 1.12 17.76
C PRO A 142 8.91 2.48 18.22
N ILE A 143 8.03 3.06 17.39
CA ILE A 143 7.43 4.37 17.66
C ILE A 143 6.00 4.18 18.17
N GLU A 144 5.36 3.09 17.75
CA GLU A 144 3.96 2.82 18.06
C GLU A 144 3.69 1.31 18.12
N VAL A 145 2.53 0.93 18.63
CA VAL A 145 2.06 -0.46 18.64
C VAL A 145 0.74 -0.50 17.87
N PHE A 146 0.72 -1.17 16.73
CA PHE A 146 -0.49 -1.45 15.96
C PHE A 146 -0.87 -2.92 16.05
N ASN A 147 -2.14 -3.19 16.31
CA ASN A 147 -2.67 -4.56 16.37
C ASN A 147 -1.81 -5.52 17.23
N GLY A 148 -1.18 -4.99 18.29
CA GLY A 148 -0.30 -5.77 19.18
C GLY A 148 1.11 -6.00 18.65
N ARG A 149 1.53 -5.33 17.59
CA ARG A 149 2.90 -5.37 17.03
C ARG A 149 3.60 -4.03 17.14
N ASP A 150 4.90 -4.10 17.37
CA ASP A 150 5.78 -2.94 17.31
C ASP A 150 5.86 -2.42 15.88
N GLY A 151 5.45 -1.16 15.69
CA GLY A 151 5.57 -0.41 14.44
C GLY A 151 6.83 0.46 14.45
N TYR A 152 7.58 0.41 13.38
CA TYR A 152 8.80 1.19 13.15
C TYR A 152 8.55 2.17 12.01
N LYS A 153 9.12 3.37 12.08
CA LYS A 153 9.07 4.30 10.95
C LYS A 153 10.17 3.99 9.94
N VAL A 154 9.80 4.11 8.67
CA VAL A 154 10.74 4.01 7.54
C VAL A 154 11.52 5.33 7.44
N SER A 155 12.84 5.26 7.28
CA SER A 155 13.65 6.38 6.79
C SER A 155 13.59 6.36 5.26
N TYR A 156 12.94 7.34 4.68
CA TYR A 156 12.80 7.42 3.21
C TYR A 156 14.16 7.58 2.52
N LYS A 157 15.08 8.33 3.17
CA LYS A 157 16.45 8.49 2.68
C LYS A 157 17.13 7.13 2.54
N GLY A 158 17.20 6.35 3.63
CA GLY A 158 17.81 5.03 3.60
C GLY A 158 17.08 4.08 2.63
N TYR A 159 15.76 4.13 2.59
CA TYR A 159 14.95 3.28 1.73
C TYR A 159 15.14 3.58 0.24
N PHE A 160 15.20 4.87 -0.14
CA PHE A 160 15.36 5.28 -1.53
C PHE A 160 16.81 5.16 -2.00
N GLU A 161 17.79 5.68 -1.23
CA GLU A 161 19.19 5.70 -1.62
C GLU A 161 19.82 4.29 -1.70
N SER A 162 19.33 3.33 -0.92
CA SER A 162 19.74 1.92 -1.02
C SER A 162 19.21 1.19 -2.26
N GLY A 163 18.25 1.75 -2.97
CA GLY A 163 17.54 1.10 -4.07
C GLY A 163 16.46 0.09 -3.66
N LEU A 164 16.26 -0.12 -2.36
CA LEU A 164 15.24 -1.08 -1.87
C LEU A 164 13.82 -0.64 -2.22
N PHE A 165 13.55 0.66 -2.15
CA PHE A 165 12.24 1.19 -2.56
C PHE A 165 11.95 0.82 -4.02
N GLN A 166 12.87 1.10 -4.92
CA GLN A 166 12.71 0.83 -6.35
C GLN A 166 12.54 -0.67 -6.62
N LYS A 167 13.33 -1.51 -5.93
CA LYS A 167 13.23 -2.97 -6.00
C LYS A 167 11.82 -3.45 -5.60
N ASN A 168 11.36 -3.03 -4.42
CA ASN A 168 10.07 -3.46 -3.87
C ASN A 168 8.90 -2.90 -4.69
N TRP A 169 8.99 -1.64 -5.12
CA TRP A 169 7.95 -1.01 -5.96
C TRP A 169 7.82 -1.69 -7.33
N ASN A 170 8.95 -1.98 -8.00
CA ASN A 170 8.91 -2.70 -9.26
C ASN A 170 8.29 -4.09 -9.10
N ARG A 171 8.67 -4.80 -8.05
CA ARG A 171 8.11 -6.12 -7.77
C ARG A 171 6.60 -6.06 -7.48
N PHE A 172 6.12 -5.06 -6.76
CA PHE A 172 4.69 -4.80 -6.61
C PHE A 172 4.02 -4.58 -7.97
N CYS A 173 4.60 -3.76 -8.82
CA CYS A 173 4.10 -3.50 -10.16
C CYS A 173 4.10 -4.73 -11.08
N ASP A 174 5.02 -5.66 -10.88
CA ASP A 174 5.11 -6.90 -11.67
C ASP A 174 4.10 -7.96 -11.19
N LEU A 175 3.74 -7.94 -9.92
CA LEU A 175 2.88 -8.95 -9.30
C LEU A 175 1.41 -8.53 -9.25
N MET A 176 1.13 -7.23 -9.18
CA MET A 176 -0.21 -6.67 -8.99
C MET A 176 -0.58 -5.72 -10.13
N PRO A 177 -1.88 -5.57 -10.44
CA PRO A 177 -2.35 -4.75 -11.57
C PRO A 177 -2.28 -3.24 -11.33
N VAL A 178 -1.31 -2.76 -10.51
CA VAL A 178 -1.24 -1.34 -10.12
C VAL A 178 -0.88 -0.41 -11.29
N ARG A 179 -0.05 -0.87 -12.25
CA ARG A 179 0.25 -0.08 -13.46
C ARG A 179 -0.98 0.09 -14.33
N GLU A 180 -1.78 -0.96 -14.45
CA GLU A 180 -3.02 -0.93 -15.21
C GLU A 180 -4.09 -0.10 -14.50
N ALA A 181 -4.15 -0.16 -13.16
CA ALA A 181 -4.98 0.73 -12.35
C ALA A 181 -4.60 2.21 -12.53
N GLY A 182 -3.32 2.48 -12.80
CA GLY A 182 -2.82 3.84 -13.04
C GLY A 182 -2.92 4.79 -11.84
N THR A 183 -3.20 4.27 -10.64
CA THR A 183 -3.31 5.05 -9.41
C THR A 183 -3.01 4.18 -8.19
N VAL A 184 -2.61 4.81 -7.08
CA VAL A 184 -2.42 4.18 -5.77
C VAL A 184 -2.74 5.18 -4.66
N HIS A 185 -3.17 4.70 -3.51
CA HIS A 185 -3.31 5.52 -2.31
C HIS A 185 -2.21 5.15 -1.31
N ILE A 186 -1.38 6.12 -0.94
CA ILE A 186 -0.35 5.95 0.08
C ILE A 186 -0.86 6.54 1.39
N ASP A 187 -0.98 5.68 2.39
CA ASP A 187 -1.39 6.01 3.73
C ASP A 187 -0.25 6.67 4.51
N ASN A 188 -0.59 7.65 5.37
CA ASN A 188 0.30 8.22 6.38
C ASN A 188 1.72 8.51 5.86
N PHE A 189 1.84 9.25 4.77
CA PHE A 189 3.14 9.50 4.13
C PHE A 189 3.96 10.57 4.89
N CYS A 190 4.16 10.32 6.20
CA CYS A 190 4.81 11.20 7.16
C CYS A 190 6.32 10.99 7.22
N ILE A 191 7.05 12.07 7.51
CA ILE A 191 8.51 12.06 7.68
C ILE A 191 8.87 11.69 9.12
N ALA A 192 9.90 10.83 9.28
CA ALA A 192 10.52 10.54 10.56
C ALA A 192 12.05 10.56 10.43
N GLN A 193 12.71 11.26 11.34
CA GLN A 193 14.17 11.43 11.33
C GLN A 193 14.87 10.27 12.04
N SER A 194 15.95 9.76 11.44
CA SER A 194 16.87 8.82 12.08
C SER A 194 17.99 9.57 12.80
N LEU A 195 18.42 9.05 13.95
CA LEU A 195 19.49 9.68 14.74
C LEU A 195 20.87 9.06 14.48
N ASN A 196 20.93 7.82 14.00
CA ASN A 196 22.19 7.17 13.66
C ASN A 196 22.02 6.03 12.63
N PRO A 197 22.36 6.24 11.34
CA PRO A 197 22.87 7.53 10.81
C PRO A 197 21.83 8.65 10.96
N TYR A 198 22.33 9.88 11.13
CA TYR A 198 21.47 11.03 11.23
C TYR A 198 20.89 11.42 9.87
N THR A 199 19.59 11.70 9.85
CA THR A 199 18.90 12.28 8.68
C THR A 199 18.17 13.55 9.12
N SER A 200 18.25 14.59 8.31
CA SER A 200 17.47 15.81 8.55
C SER A 200 16.03 15.67 8.00
N VAL A 201 15.14 16.58 8.41
CA VAL A 201 13.79 16.66 7.81
C VAL A 201 13.87 16.90 6.31
N GLU A 202 14.80 17.75 5.89
CA GLU A 202 15.04 18.11 4.49
C GLU A 202 15.51 16.91 3.68
N ASP A 203 16.40 16.07 4.25
CA ASP A 203 16.86 14.83 3.61
C ASP A 203 15.70 13.84 3.39
N GLU A 204 14.89 13.64 4.42
CA GLU A 204 13.73 12.73 4.36
C GLU A 204 12.65 13.25 3.41
N ASP A 205 12.39 14.57 3.41
CA ASP A 205 11.45 15.19 2.47
C ASP A 205 11.93 15.08 1.01
N ALA A 206 13.21 15.32 0.76
CA ALA A 206 13.79 15.16 -0.58
C ALA A 206 13.64 13.69 -1.06
N ALA A 207 13.95 12.73 -0.19
CA ALA A 207 13.81 11.31 -0.52
C ALA A 207 12.34 10.92 -0.76
N ARG A 208 11.39 11.42 0.05
CA ARG A 208 9.96 11.24 -0.16
C ARG A 208 9.52 11.76 -1.53
N ASN A 209 9.99 12.95 -1.91
CA ASN A 209 9.68 13.51 -3.22
C ASN A 209 10.29 12.67 -4.37
N HIS A 210 11.50 12.13 -4.21
CA HIS A 210 12.08 11.19 -5.17
C HIS A 210 11.27 9.89 -5.30
N MET A 211 10.71 9.38 -4.18
CA MET A 211 9.80 8.23 -4.23
C MET A 211 8.53 8.55 -5.03
N LEU A 212 7.93 9.72 -4.83
CA LEU A 212 6.77 10.20 -5.61
C LEU A 212 7.10 10.31 -7.10
N ASP A 213 8.21 10.95 -7.43
CA ASP A 213 8.68 11.08 -8.82
C ASP A 213 8.89 9.70 -9.47
N TYR A 214 9.44 8.74 -8.71
CA TYR A 214 9.63 7.38 -9.20
C TYR A 214 8.31 6.68 -9.50
N ILE A 215 7.33 6.75 -8.58
CA ILE A 215 5.99 6.19 -8.77
C ILE A 215 5.33 6.80 -10.00
N GLN A 216 5.38 8.13 -10.11
CA GLN A 216 4.81 8.85 -11.25
C GLN A 216 5.50 8.50 -12.58
N SER A 217 6.82 8.25 -12.54
CA SER A 217 7.55 7.78 -13.73
C SER A 217 7.10 6.39 -14.21
N CYS A 218 6.49 5.60 -13.32
CA CYS A 218 5.84 4.34 -13.65
C CYS A 218 4.44 4.51 -14.26
N GLY A 219 3.96 5.75 -14.44
CA GLY A 219 2.62 6.05 -14.97
C GLY A 219 1.50 5.88 -13.94
N ILE A 220 1.81 6.01 -12.64
CA ILE A 220 0.87 5.78 -11.55
C ILE A 220 0.63 7.10 -10.80
N ASP A 221 -0.63 7.53 -10.72
CA ASP A 221 -1.04 8.65 -9.90
C ASP A 221 -0.94 8.29 -8.41
N VAL A 222 -0.54 9.24 -7.57
CA VAL A 222 -0.50 9.05 -6.12
C VAL A 222 -1.54 9.95 -5.46
N THR A 223 -2.41 9.35 -4.67
CA THR A 223 -3.24 10.05 -3.69
C THR A 223 -2.75 9.73 -2.28
N THR A 224 -2.93 10.63 -1.34
CA THR A 224 -2.52 10.45 0.08
C THR A 224 -3.50 11.17 0.99
N GLU A 225 -3.45 10.86 2.28
CA GLU A 225 -4.15 11.55 3.34
C GLU A 225 -3.19 12.31 4.26
#